data_75937738a4e9d38dbd7a9456dde47d74
#
_entry.id   75937738a4e9d38dbd7a9456dde47d74
#
_cell.length_a   1.000
_cell.length_b   1.000
_cell.length_c   1.000
_cell.angle_alpha   90.00
_cell.angle_beta   90.00
_cell.angle_gamma   90.00
#
_symmetry.space_group_name_H-M   'P 1'
#
loop_
_entity.id
_entity.type
_entity.pdbx_description
1 polymer ?
#
loop_
_entity_poly.entity_id
_entity_poly.type
_entity_poly.pdbx_seq_one_letter_code
_entity_poly.pdbx_strand_id
1 'polypeptide(L)'
;ISKAFGSDKAYQWESEGVDGYTISEAEKTSAGTEIILELLEDTEDEKYSEFLDQYRLKSLVKKYSDYIRFPIKMNVTHSRPKDQSEEDKEAGKAPEYEEYIEVETLNSMVPLWEKNKTELKDEDYKHFYTEKFFDYNEPIRYAHVKNEGNANYNALLYIPSKAPFDYYSKEYEKGLQLYSNGVLIRDKCADLLPDYLSFVKGLVDSEDLSLNISREMLQHDRQLKVIAKSIEKTILAELKKMLRSDREKYEEFWKVFGLQLKYGVYSDFGMNKEKIQDLLMFTSSKEQKLVTLDEYVTGM
;
A
#
# COMPACT_ATOMS: atom_id res chain seq x y z
N ILE A 1 -0.40 17.23 -26.62
CA ILE A 1 -1.50 17.82 -27.37
C ILE A 1 -2.77 17.66 -26.56
N SER A 2 -3.51 18.75 -26.31
CA SER A 2 -4.72 18.72 -25.47
C SER A 2 -5.90 19.41 -26.15
N LYS A 3 -7.07 18.78 -26.06
CA LYS A 3 -8.36 19.35 -26.49
C LYS A 3 -9.39 19.24 -25.38
N ALA A 4 -9.92 20.37 -24.92
CA ALA A 4 -10.97 20.35 -23.92
C ALA A 4 -12.28 19.79 -24.47
N PHE A 5 -13.09 19.18 -23.61
CA PHE A 5 -14.42 18.70 -23.99
C PHE A 5 -15.29 19.90 -24.41
N GLY A 6 -15.95 19.78 -25.56
CA GLY A 6 -16.78 20.86 -26.14
C GLY A 6 -16.01 21.98 -26.82
N SER A 7 -14.68 21.92 -26.91
CA SER A 7 -13.86 22.89 -27.64
C SER A 7 -13.64 22.47 -29.08
N ASP A 8 -13.65 23.43 -30.00
CA ASP A 8 -13.24 23.23 -31.40
C ASP A 8 -11.71 23.29 -31.58
N LYS A 9 -11.00 23.91 -30.64
CA LYS A 9 -9.56 24.12 -30.70
C LYS A 9 -8.81 23.15 -29.82
N ALA A 10 -7.65 22.69 -30.33
CA ALA A 10 -6.65 21.95 -29.60
C ALA A 10 -5.32 22.72 -29.55
N TYR A 11 -4.51 22.46 -28.54
CA TYR A 11 -3.20 23.11 -28.35
C TYR A 11 -2.13 22.06 -28.08
N GLN A 12 -0.95 22.29 -28.63
CA GLN A 12 0.26 21.55 -28.33
C GLN A 12 1.13 22.38 -27.40
N TRP A 13 1.54 21.76 -26.30
CA TRP A 13 2.59 22.25 -25.42
C TRP A 13 3.85 21.41 -25.69
N GLU A 14 4.99 22.05 -25.87
CA GLU A 14 6.26 21.39 -26.18
C GLU A 14 7.40 22.04 -25.39
N SER A 15 8.28 21.21 -24.81
CA SER A 15 9.45 21.65 -24.05
C SER A 15 10.56 20.60 -24.13
N GLU A 16 11.79 21.07 -24.22
CA GLU A 16 13.00 20.25 -24.12
C GLU A 16 13.44 20.06 -22.64
N GLY A 17 12.68 20.63 -21.68
CA GLY A 17 12.93 20.45 -20.24
C GLY A 17 13.88 21.46 -19.61
N VAL A 18 14.60 22.29 -20.37
CA VAL A 18 15.64 23.19 -19.85
C VAL A 18 15.25 24.67 -19.98
N ASP A 19 14.84 25.14 -21.16
CA ASP A 19 14.75 26.56 -21.49
C ASP A 19 13.32 27.07 -21.76
N GLY A 20 12.34 26.57 -21.01
CA GLY A 20 10.95 26.99 -21.17
C GLY A 20 10.10 26.05 -22.02
N TYR A 21 9.03 26.59 -22.60
CA TYR A 21 8.09 25.82 -23.42
C TYR A 21 7.47 26.69 -24.51
N THR A 22 6.92 26.04 -25.52
CA THR A 22 6.11 26.68 -26.56
C THR A 22 4.67 26.17 -26.51
N ILE A 23 3.72 27.04 -26.88
CA ILE A 23 2.33 26.65 -27.10
C ILE A 23 1.93 27.05 -28.50
N SER A 24 1.39 26.10 -29.27
CA SER A 24 0.87 26.31 -30.62
C SER A 24 -0.52 25.69 -30.78
N GLU A 25 -1.29 26.16 -31.75
CA GLU A 25 -2.53 25.48 -32.17
C GLU A 25 -2.18 24.13 -32.81
N ALA A 26 -2.97 23.09 -32.51
CA ALA A 26 -2.78 21.74 -33.02
C ALA A 26 -4.10 21.14 -33.52
N GLU A 27 -4.01 20.11 -34.31
CA GLU A 27 -5.17 19.33 -34.74
C GLU A 27 -5.36 18.13 -33.82
N LYS A 28 -6.56 17.99 -33.25
CA LYS A 28 -6.99 16.82 -32.50
C LYS A 28 -8.49 16.63 -32.66
N THR A 29 -8.89 15.45 -33.11
CA THR A 29 -10.29 15.15 -33.43
C THR A 29 -11.14 14.94 -32.17
N SER A 30 -10.61 14.23 -31.17
CA SER A 30 -11.30 13.90 -29.92
C SER A 30 -10.82 14.75 -28.74
N ALA A 31 -11.71 15.03 -27.78
CA ALA A 31 -11.33 15.61 -26.51
C ALA A 31 -10.39 14.69 -25.74
N GLY A 32 -9.54 15.29 -24.90
CA GLY A 32 -8.54 14.59 -24.11
C GLY A 32 -7.13 15.09 -24.34
N THR A 33 -6.16 14.48 -23.66
CA THR A 33 -4.74 14.84 -23.71
C THR A 33 -3.92 13.67 -24.23
N GLU A 34 -2.99 13.96 -25.13
CA GLU A 34 -1.96 13.05 -25.61
C GLU A 34 -0.61 13.58 -25.14
N ILE A 35 0.15 12.73 -24.47
CA ILE A 35 1.47 13.05 -23.91
C ILE A 35 2.47 12.17 -24.63
N ILE A 36 3.44 12.79 -25.31
CA ILE A 36 4.52 12.12 -26.01
C ILE A 36 5.80 12.50 -25.29
N LEU A 37 6.56 11.49 -24.84
CA LEU A 37 7.84 11.67 -24.16
C LEU A 37 8.93 11.02 -25.02
N GLU A 38 9.95 11.79 -25.36
CA GLU A 38 11.17 11.28 -25.96
C GLU A 38 12.10 10.84 -24.83
N LEU A 39 12.53 9.56 -24.84
CA LEU A 39 13.41 9.03 -23.84
C LEU A 39 14.86 9.37 -24.17
N LEU A 40 15.67 9.62 -23.14
CA LEU A 40 17.11 9.74 -23.29
C LEU A 40 17.73 8.40 -23.68
N GLU A 41 18.94 8.44 -24.25
CA GLU A 41 19.72 7.24 -24.52
C GLU A 41 20.15 6.59 -23.20
N ASP A 42 20.26 5.26 -23.20
CA ASP A 42 20.76 4.51 -22.06
C ASP A 42 22.21 4.91 -21.74
N THR A 43 22.49 5.02 -20.43
CA THR A 43 23.86 5.24 -19.91
C THR A 43 24.35 3.99 -19.17
N GLU A 44 25.58 4.04 -18.63
CA GLU A 44 26.11 2.96 -17.80
C GLU A 44 25.31 2.79 -16.50
N ASP A 45 24.80 3.91 -15.93
CA ASP A 45 24.13 3.95 -14.64
C ASP A 45 22.59 3.92 -14.76
N GLU A 46 22.04 4.40 -15.89
CA GLU A 46 20.58 4.56 -16.07
C GLU A 46 20.11 3.94 -17.38
N LYS A 47 19.06 3.13 -17.31
CA LYS A 47 18.46 2.44 -18.45
C LYS A 47 17.07 2.96 -18.75
N TYR A 48 17.01 4.01 -19.57
CA TYR A 48 15.74 4.64 -19.96
C TYR A 48 14.90 3.76 -20.87
N SER A 49 15.54 2.87 -21.68
CA SER A 49 14.85 1.91 -22.53
C SER A 49 13.95 0.92 -21.77
N GLU A 50 14.19 0.72 -20.45
CA GLU A 50 13.32 -0.14 -19.63
C GLU A 50 11.86 0.32 -19.58
N PHE A 51 11.61 1.63 -19.79
CA PHE A 51 10.26 2.19 -19.84
C PHE A 51 9.53 1.92 -21.16
N LEU A 52 10.15 1.24 -22.11
CA LEU A 52 9.51 0.70 -23.32
C LEU A 52 9.15 -0.79 -23.16
N ASP A 53 9.64 -1.44 -22.11
CA ASP A 53 9.33 -2.83 -21.83
C ASP A 53 7.93 -2.99 -21.22
N GLN A 54 7.11 -3.86 -21.84
CA GLN A 54 5.72 -4.07 -21.42
C GLN A 54 5.59 -4.64 -19.99
N TYR A 55 6.52 -5.51 -19.57
CA TYR A 55 6.48 -6.11 -18.24
C TYR A 55 6.85 -5.07 -17.18
N ARG A 56 7.83 -4.21 -17.51
CA ARG A 56 8.22 -3.10 -16.66
C ARG A 56 7.06 -2.13 -16.45
N LEU A 57 6.38 -1.74 -17.53
CA LEU A 57 5.21 -0.85 -17.46
C LEU A 57 4.06 -1.47 -16.67
N LYS A 58 3.74 -2.76 -16.90
CA LYS A 58 2.74 -3.49 -16.10
C LYS A 58 3.08 -3.46 -14.61
N SER A 59 4.35 -3.71 -14.27
CA SER A 59 4.84 -3.69 -12.89
C SER A 59 4.70 -2.30 -12.25
N LEU A 60 5.05 -1.23 -12.98
CA LEU A 60 4.91 0.14 -12.51
C LEU A 60 3.45 0.52 -12.27
N VAL A 61 2.56 0.21 -13.22
CA VAL A 61 1.11 0.46 -13.05
C VAL A 61 0.58 -0.30 -11.84
N LYS A 62 0.94 -1.57 -11.69
CA LYS A 62 0.50 -2.41 -10.58
C LYS A 62 0.99 -1.87 -9.24
N LYS A 63 2.21 -1.38 -9.18
CA LYS A 63 2.80 -0.83 -7.96
C LYS A 63 2.21 0.52 -7.55
N TYR A 64 2.10 1.46 -8.50
CA TYR A 64 1.81 2.86 -8.18
C TYR A 64 0.38 3.29 -8.46
N SER A 65 -0.30 2.65 -9.40
CA SER A 65 -1.56 3.13 -10.00
C SER A 65 -2.65 2.06 -10.07
N ASP A 66 -2.48 0.93 -9.35
CA ASP A 66 -3.41 -0.20 -9.42
C ASP A 66 -4.85 0.19 -9.04
N TYR A 67 -4.99 1.16 -8.15
CA TYR A 67 -6.27 1.55 -7.57
C TYR A 67 -6.84 2.86 -8.12
N ILE A 68 -6.23 3.41 -9.16
CA ILE A 68 -6.81 4.56 -9.88
C ILE A 68 -8.17 4.16 -10.44
N ARG A 69 -9.19 4.99 -10.26
CA ARG A 69 -10.60 4.72 -10.64
C ARG A 69 -10.82 4.60 -12.16
N PHE A 70 -9.86 5.02 -12.95
CA PHE A 70 -9.92 4.97 -14.42
C PHE A 70 -9.09 3.80 -14.94
N PRO A 71 -9.56 3.11 -16.01
CA PRO A 71 -8.80 2.02 -16.59
C PRO A 71 -7.53 2.54 -17.27
N ILE A 72 -6.39 2.00 -16.87
CA ILE A 72 -5.10 2.19 -17.54
C ILE A 72 -4.97 1.06 -18.55
N LYS A 73 -5.02 1.40 -19.82
CA LYS A 73 -5.00 0.43 -20.92
C LYS A 73 -3.67 0.49 -21.65
N MET A 74 -3.20 -0.67 -22.07
CA MET A 74 -1.98 -0.81 -22.87
C MET A 74 -2.16 -1.87 -23.94
N ASN A 75 -1.59 -1.63 -25.12
CA ASN A 75 -1.40 -2.67 -26.13
C ASN A 75 -0.30 -3.62 -25.66
N VAL A 76 -0.66 -4.88 -25.44
CA VAL A 76 0.27 -5.91 -24.97
C VAL A 76 0.51 -6.92 -26.06
N THR A 77 1.78 -7.20 -26.34
CA THR A 77 2.16 -8.25 -27.26
C THR A 77 2.17 -9.59 -26.54
N HIS A 78 1.39 -10.51 -27.05
CA HIS A 78 1.32 -11.91 -26.62
C HIS A 78 1.87 -12.81 -27.70
N SER A 79 2.29 -14.00 -27.27
CA SER A 79 2.73 -15.06 -28.18
C SER A 79 1.86 -16.29 -27.95
N ARG A 80 1.34 -16.87 -29.02
CA ARG A 80 0.60 -18.13 -28.98
C ARG A 80 1.13 -19.10 -30.01
N PRO A 81 1.07 -20.43 -29.75
CA PRO A 81 1.44 -21.40 -30.75
C PRO A 81 0.47 -21.31 -31.94
N LYS A 82 1.01 -21.36 -33.14
CA LYS A 82 0.22 -21.53 -34.35
C LYS A 82 -0.42 -22.91 -34.40
N ASP A 83 -1.55 -23.02 -35.06
CA ASP A 83 -2.15 -24.33 -35.29
C ASP A 83 -1.20 -25.20 -36.14
N GLN A 84 -0.79 -26.34 -35.51
CA GLN A 84 0.05 -27.33 -36.19
C GLN A 84 -0.82 -28.25 -37.04
N SER A 85 -0.32 -28.60 -38.21
CA SER A 85 -0.90 -29.69 -38.99
C SER A 85 -0.76 -31.03 -38.27
N GLU A 86 -1.66 -31.98 -38.52
CA GLU A 86 -1.58 -33.30 -37.97
C GLU A 86 -0.23 -33.98 -38.27
N GLU A 87 0.31 -33.75 -39.49
CA GLU A 87 1.62 -34.27 -39.91
C GLU A 87 2.79 -33.70 -39.09
N ASP A 88 2.74 -32.41 -38.69
CA ASP A 88 3.79 -31.81 -37.89
C ASP A 88 3.72 -32.27 -36.42
N LYS A 89 2.51 -32.52 -35.90
CA LYS A 89 2.31 -33.10 -34.59
C LYS A 89 2.85 -34.52 -34.51
N GLU A 90 2.55 -35.34 -35.50
CA GLU A 90 3.06 -36.72 -35.61
C GLU A 90 4.58 -36.75 -35.81
N ALA A 91 5.15 -35.79 -36.48
CA ALA A 91 6.60 -35.63 -36.68
C ALA A 91 7.33 -35.08 -35.44
N GLY A 92 6.62 -34.73 -34.39
CA GLY A 92 7.21 -34.18 -33.14
C GLY A 92 7.91 -32.82 -33.29
N LYS A 93 7.51 -32.04 -34.32
CA LYS A 93 8.07 -30.69 -34.50
C LYS A 93 7.61 -29.73 -33.41
N ALA A 94 8.51 -28.90 -32.93
CA ALA A 94 8.16 -27.84 -32.01
C ALA A 94 7.16 -26.85 -32.66
N PRO A 95 6.14 -26.36 -31.92
CA PRO A 95 5.19 -25.41 -32.47
C PRO A 95 5.87 -24.09 -32.85
N GLU A 96 5.53 -23.55 -34.00
CA GLU A 96 5.83 -22.16 -34.31
C GLU A 96 4.91 -21.25 -33.54
N TYR A 97 5.43 -20.09 -33.13
CA TYR A 97 4.66 -19.10 -32.39
C TYR A 97 4.34 -17.91 -33.30
N GLU A 98 3.17 -17.33 -33.09
CA GLU A 98 2.79 -16.06 -33.68
C GLU A 98 2.55 -15.03 -32.60
N GLU A 99 2.95 -13.78 -32.87
CA GLU A 99 2.68 -12.66 -31.98
C GLU A 99 1.35 -12.00 -32.36
N TYR A 100 0.58 -11.63 -31.34
CA TYR A 100 -0.63 -10.83 -31.51
C TYR A 100 -0.70 -9.74 -30.45
N ILE A 101 -1.40 -8.64 -30.76
CA ILE A 101 -1.55 -7.51 -29.86
C ILE A 101 -2.97 -7.51 -29.30
N GLU A 102 -3.08 -7.40 -27.98
CA GLU A 102 -4.35 -7.25 -27.29
C GLU A 102 -4.31 -6.02 -26.35
N VAL A 103 -5.45 -5.31 -26.26
CA VAL A 103 -5.60 -4.19 -25.35
C VAL A 103 -5.98 -4.71 -23.96
N GLU A 104 -5.06 -4.64 -23.03
CA GLU A 104 -5.29 -5.05 -21.63
C GLU A 104 -5.56 -3.84 -20.73
N THR A 105 -6.44 -4.04 -19.72
CA THR A 105 -6.56 -3.13 -18.60
C THR A 105 -5.60 -3.60 -17.50
N LEU A 106 -4.63 -2.76 -17.14
CA LEU A 106 -3.52 -3.12 -16.28
C LEU A 106 -3.82 -3.00 -14.79
N ASN A 107 -4.72 -2.09 -14.42
CA ASN A 107 -5.05 -1.78 -13.02
C ASN A 107 -6.39 -2.41 -12.59
N SER A 108 -6.54 -2.66 -11.29
CA SER A 108 -7.74 -3.28 -10.72
C SER A 108 -8.88 -2.29 -10.51
N MET A 109 -8.62 -1.00 -10.40
CA MET A 109 -9.57 0.11 -10.22
C MET A 109 -10.43 0.07 -8.95
N VAL A 110 -10.49 -1.04 -8.23
CA VAL A 110 -11.39 -1.21 -7.09
C VAL A 110 -10.59 -1.47 -5.81
N PRO A 111 -10.25 -0.42 -5.05
CA PRO A 111 -9.58 -0.60 -3.79
C PRO A 111 -10.49 -1.24 -2.74
N LEU A 112 -9.98 -2.28 -2.06
CA LEU A 112 -10.75 -3.00 -1.04
C LEU A 112 -11.17 -2.08 0.11
N TRP A 113 -10.36 -1.09 0.44
CA TRP A 113 -10.63 -0.13 1.54
C TRP A 113 -11.70 0.92 1.24
N GLU A 114 -12.13 1.05 -0.01
CA GLU A 114 -13.28 1.89 -0.38
C GLU A 114 -14.60 1.12 -0.37
N LYS A 115 -14.56 -0.22 -0.43
CA LYS A 115 -15.77 -1.05 -0.40
C LYS A 115 -16.50 -0.92 0.93
N ASN A 116 -17.81 -1.15 0.90
CA ASN A 116 -18.58 -1.22 2.13
C ASN A 116 -18.18 -2.48 2.93
N LYS A 117 -17.99 -2.33 4.25
CA LYS A 117 -17.65 -3.46 5.13
C LYS A 117 -18.68 -4.60 5.09
N THR A 118 -19.95 -4.28 4.80
CA THR A 118 -21.04 -5.26 4.70
C THR A 118 -20.94 -6.15 3.45
N GLU A 119 -20.16 -5.73 2.46
CA GLU A 119 -19.92 -6.46 1.21
C GLU A 119 -18.69 -7.36 1.28
N LEU A 120 -17.89 -7.22 2.35
CA LEU A 120 -16.62 -7.91 2.53
C LEU A 120 -16.72 -8.99 3.61
N LYS A 121 -16.08 -10.13 3.35
CA LYS A 121 -15.93 -11.24 4.28
C LYS A 121 -14.53 -11.21 4.92
N ASP A 122 -14.36 -11.95 5.99
CA ASP A 122 -13.06 -12.11 6.69
C ASP A 122 -11.96 -12.61 5.74
N GLU A 123 -12.32 -13.53 4.84
CA GLU A 123 -11.43 -14.10 3.83
C GLU A 123 -10.89 -13.04 2.86
N ASP A 124 -11.71 -12.05 2.48
CA ASP A 124 -11.29 -10.99 1.56
C ASP A 124 -10.17 -10.14 2.16
N TYR A 125 -10.27 -9.83 3.47
CA TYR A 125 -9.23 -9.09 4.19
C TYR A 125 -7.94 -9.90 4.34
N LYS A 126 -8.04 -11.19 4.66
CA LYS A 126 -6.90 -12.08 4.83
C LYS A 126 -6.18 -12.30 3.50
N HIS A 127 -6.93 -12.56 2.43
CA HIS A 127 -6.39 -12.74 1.09
C HIS A 127 -5.67 -11.47 0.61
N PHE A 128 -6.30 -10.31 0.77
CA PHE A 128 -5.66 -9.03 0.47
C PHE A 128 -4.34 -8.86 1.22
N TYR A 129 -4.30 -9.21 2.51
CA TYR A 129 -3.09 -9.12 3.31
C TYR A 129 -1.97 -10.01 2.78
N THR A 130 -2.27 -11.29 2.52
CA THR A 130 -1.28 -12.25 2.05
C THR A 130 -0.72 -11.90 0.68
N GLU A 131 -1.57 -11.45 -0.23
CA GLU A 131 -1.15 -11.04 -1.57
C GLU A 131 -0.38 -9.71 -1.54
N LYS A 132 -0.90 -8.70 -0.83
CA LYS A 132 -0.34 -7.36 -0.84
C LYS A 132 0.99 -7.24 -0.11
N PHE A 133 1.14 -7.96 1.00
CA PHE A 133 2.34 -7.88 1.84
C PHE A 133 3.24 -9.11 1.73
N PHE A 134 2.94 -10.04 0.82
CA PHE A 134 3.70 -11.28 0.58
C PHE A 134 3.96 -12.05 1.88
N ASP A 135 2.95 -12.09 2.76
CA ASP A 135 3.01 -12.76 4.03
C ASP A 135 2.09 -13.99 3.99
N TYR A 136 2.68 -15.18 3.99
CA TYR A 136 1.93 -16.44 3.91
C TYR A 136 1.19 -16.80 5.21
N ASN A 137 1.45 -16.05 6.31
CA ASN A 137 0.72 -16.23 7.55
C ASN A 137 -0.45 -15.25 7.58
N GLU A 138 -1.63 -15.72 7.96
CA GLU A 138 -2.77 -14.84 8.16
C GLU A 138 -2.50 -13.82 9.28
N PRO A 139 -3.04 -12.60 9.17
CA PRO A 139 -2.92 -11.61 10.24
C PRO A 139 -3.74 -12.07 11.45
N ILE A 140 -3.22 -11.80 12.65
CA ILE A 140 -3.94 -12.15 13.89
C ILE A 140 -5.16 -11.26 14.09
N ARG A 141 -5.09 -10.01 13.57
CA ARG A 141 -6.15 -9.01 13.64
C ARG A 141 -6.06 -8.04 12.48
N TYR A 142 -7.19 -7.47 12.07
CA TYR A 142 -7.23 -6.35 11.13
C TYR A 142 -8.27 -5.32 11.54
N ALA A 143 -8.12 -4.10 11.02
CA ALA A 143 -9.10 -3.02 11.12
C ALA A 143 -9.31 -2.37 9.76
N HIS A 144 -10.55 -2.30 9.32
CA HIS A 144 -10.97 -1.50 8.18
C HIS A 144 -11.55 -0.18 8.71
N VAL A 145 -10.90 0.92 8.38
CA VAL A 145 -11.24 2.27 8.87
C VAL A 145 -11.77 3.10 7.72
N LYS A 146 -12.89 3.75 7.96
CA LYS A 146 -13.39 4.86 7.14
C LYS A 146 -13.60 6.04 8.08
N ASN A 147 -12.82 7.09 7.91
CA ASN A 147 -12.85 8.27 8.75
C ASN A 147 -13.25 9.50 7.93
N GLU A 148 -14.29 10.17 8.39
CA GLU A 148 -14.79 11.42 7.83
C GLU A 148 -14.74 12.50 8.93
N GLY A 149 -14.22 13.68 8.62
CA GLY A 149 -14.16 14.78 9.59
C GLY A 149 -12.91 15.65 9.47
N ASN A 150 -12.09 15.72 10.53
CA ASN A 150 -10.89 16.57 10.55
C ASN A 150 -9.80 16.11 9.55
N ALA A 151 -9.83 14.87 9.12
CA ALA A 151 -9.08 14.31 8.01
C ALA A 151 -9.92 13.19 7.41
N ASN A 152 -10.13 13.24 6.09
CA ASN A 152 -10.85 12.18 5.38
C ASN A 152 -9.85 11.15 4.90
N TYR A 153 -10.01 9.91 5.35
CA TYR A 153 -9.17 8.82 4.91
C TYR A 153 -9.85 7.45 5.07
N ASN A 154 -9.45 6.52 4.25
CA ASN A 154 -9.73 5.11 4.39
C ASN A 154 -8.42 4.39 4.78
N ALA A 155 -8.52 3.33 5.57
CA ALA A 155 -7.35 2.53 5.91
C ALA A 155 -7.69 1.06 6.11
N LEU A 156 -6.73 0.21 5.75
CA LEU A 156 -6.68 -1.19 6.15
C LEU A 156 -5.42 -1.40 6.98
N LEU A 157 -5.61 -1.76 8.24
CA LEU A 157 -4.54 -1.95 9.21
C LEU A 157 -4.52 -3.42 9.64
N TYR A 158 -3.35 -4.03 9.69
CA TYR A 158 -3.17 -5.44 10.02
C TYR A 158 -2.14 -5.61 11.12
N ILE A 159 -2.45 -6.49 12.07
CA ILE A 159 -1.50 -6.96 13.06
C ILE A 159 -1.05 -8.34 12.60
N PRO A 160 0.22 -8.53 12.20
CA PRO A 160 0.76 -9.81 11.78
C PRO A 160 0.70 -10.85 12.90
N SER A 161 0.59 -12.12 12.56
CA SER A 161 0.71 -13.22 13.53
C SER A 161 2.16 -13.55 13.86
N LYS A 162 3.09 -13.20 12.97
CA LYS A 162 4.54 -13.42 13.15
C LYS A 162 5.32 -12.16 12.82
N ALA A 163 6.43 -11.97 13.53
CA ALA A 163 7.37 -10.93 13.18
C ALA A 163 8.14 -11.32 11.91
N PRO A 164 8.43 -10.37 10.99
CA PRO A 164 9.37 -10.59 9.93
C PRO A 164 10.75 -10.98 10.47
N PHE A 165 11.54 -11.71 9.68
CA PHE A 165 12.86 -12.18 10.11
C PHE A 165 13.79 -11.02 10.48
N ASP A 166 13.69 -9.91 9.80
CA ASP A 166 14.49 -8.69 9.97
C ASP A 166 13.88 -7.69 10.96
N TYR A 167 12.77 -8.02 11.62
CA TYR A 167 11.99 -7.07 12.45
C TYR A 167 12.82 -6.34 13.52
N TYR A 168 13.81 -7.01 14.11
CA TYR A 168 14.69 -6.43 15.12
C TYR A 168 16.05 -5.99 14.56
N SER A 169 16.22 -6.01 13.24
CA SER A 169 17.43 -5.52 12.58
C SER A 169 17.39 -4.00 12.36
N LYS A 170 18.53 -3.40 12.04
CA LYS A 170 18.59 -1.98 11.71
C LYS A 170 18.04 -1.66 10.32
N GLU A 171 17.95 -2.67 9.48
CA GLU A 171 17.45 -2.59 8.11
C GLU A 171 15.92 -2.62 8.05
N TYR A 172 15.25 -2.99 9.17
CA TYR A 172 13.79 -3.01 9.21
C TYR A 172 13.20 -1.61 9.10
N GLU A 173 12.47 -1.38 8.05
CA GLU A 173 11.75 -0.13 7.82
C GLU A 173 10.28 -0.27 8.20
N LYS A 174 9.87 0.42 9.26
CA LYS A 174 8.46 0.55 9.63
C LYS A 174 7.72 1.47 8.67
N GLY A 175 6.41 1.33 8.60
CA GLY A 175 5.55 2.28 7.93
C GLY A 175 4.37 1.63 7.23
N LEU A 176 3.34 2.43 7.02
CA LEU A 176 2.18 2.07 6.22
C LEU A 176 2.35 2.59 4.79
N GLN A 177 1.74 1.90 3.84
CA GLN A 177 1.62 2.43 2.49
C GLN A 177 0.71 3.65 2.51
N LEU A 178 1.15 4.74 1.93
CA LEU A 178 0.40 5.98 1.84
C LEU A 178 -0.06 6.20 0.40
N TYR A 179 -1.36 6.28 0.23
CA TYR A 179 -2.02 6.58 -1.03
C TYR A 179 -2.70 7.94 -0.96
N SER A 180 -2.84 8.57 -2.11
CA SER A 180 -3.73 9.71 -2.33
C SER A 180 -4.56 9.43 -3.57
N ASN A 181 -5.89 9.36 -3.41
CA ASN A 181 -6.82 9.04 -4.49
C ASN A 181 -6.45 7.75 -5.28
N GLY A 182 -6.04 6.69 -4.57
CA GLY A 182 -5.64 5.42 -5.16
C GLY A 182 -4.24 5.39 -5.80
N VAL A 183 -3.48 6.49 -5.72
CA VAL A 183 -2.08 6.58 -6.18
C VAL A 183 -1.13 6.37 -5.03
N LEU A 184 -0.20 5.44 -5.14
CA LEU A 184 0.82 5.20 -4.13
C LEU A 184 1.83 6.35 -4.08
N ILE A 185 1.85 7.08 -2.94
CA ILE A 185 2.77 8.19 -2.69
C ILE A 185 4.05 7.69 -2.01
N ARG A 186 3.90 6.82 -1.00
CA ARG A 186 5.02 6.26 -0.24
C ARG A 186 4.74 4.83 0.17
N ASP A 187 5.67 3.93 -0.12
CA ASP A 187 5.51 2.50 0.20
C ASP A 187 5.64 2.23 1.71
N LYS A 188 6.50 2.99 2.40
CA LYS A 188 6.68 2.94 3.86
C LYS A 188 6.68 4.35 4.44
N CYS A 189 5.51 4.84 4.85
CA CYS A 189 5.37 6.11 5.54
C CYS A 189 5.54 5.89 7.05
N ALA A 190 6.76 6.08 7.55
CA ALA A 190 7.11 5.89 8.96
C ALA A 190 6.39 6.87 9.89
N ASP A 191 6.00 8.05 9.39
CA ASP A 191 5.34 9.11 10.16
C ASP A 191 3.91 8.74 10.60
N LEU A 192 3.32 7.71 9.97
CA LEU A 192 1.99 7.22 10.32
C LEU A 192 1.96 6.32 11.56
N LEU A 193 3.11 5.82 12.00
CA LEU A 193 3.20 4.87 13.12
C LEU A 193 4.25 5.30 14.15
N PRO A 194 3.91 5.35 15.44
CA PRO A 194 4.93 5.43 16.47
C PRO A 194 5.77 4.15 16.50
N ASP A 195 6.99 4.23 17.04
CA ASP A 195 7.95 3.11 17.03
C ASP A 195 7.41 1.85 17.71
N TYR A 196 6.63 1.99 18.74
CA TYR A 196 6.06 0.87 19.49
C TYR A 196 4.92 0.14 18.75
N LEU A 197 4.45 0.69 17.61
CA LEU A 197 3.50 0.06 16.69
C LEU A 197 4.14 -0.32 15.34
N SER A 198 5.46 -0.39 15.28
CA SER A 198 6.21 -0.67 14.05
C SER A 198 5.88 -2.02 13.39
N PHE A 199 5.27 -2.95 14.12
CA PHE A 199 4.81 -4.24 13.62
C PHE A 199 3.56 -4.15 12.73
N VAL A 200 2.82 -3.04 12.78
CA VAL A 200 1.59 -2.89 12.02
C VAL A 200 1.91 -2.76 10.54
N LYS A 201 1.26 -3.58 9.73
CA LYS A 201 1.25 -3.49 8.27
C LYS A 201 -0.08 -2.89 7.81
N GLY A 202 -0.11 -2.32 6.63
CA GLY A 202 -1.34 -1.78 6.10
C GLY A 202 -1.13 -0.61 5.18
N LEU A 203 -2.24 0.05 4.91
CA LEU A 203 -2.27 1.22 4.05
C LEU A 203 -3.25 2.27 4.54
N VAL A 204 -3.02 3.48 4.08
CA VAL A 204 -3.88 4.65 4.25
C VAL A 204 -4.07 5.31 2.91
N ASP A 205 -5.29 5.63 2.55
CA ASP A 205 -5.65 6.42 1.37
C ASP A 205 -6.44 7.65 1.80
N SER A 206 -5.97 8.85 1.41
CA SER A 206 -6.61 10.10 1.79
C SER A 206 -6.69 11.05 0.61
N GLU A 207 -7.89 11.58 0.39
CA GLU A 207 -8.16 12.63 -0.61
C GLU A 207 -7.59 13.99 -0.18
N ASP A 208 -7.43 14.21 1.12
CA ASP A 208 -6.96 15.47 1.70
C ASP A 208 -5.44 15.66 1.56
N LEU A 209 -4.71 14.62 1.17
CA LEU A 209 -3.28 14.69 0.94
C LEU A 209 -2.99 15.16 -0.48
N SER A 210 -2.21 16.22 -0.59
CA SER A 210 -1.75 16.72 -1.88
C SER A 210 -0.87 15.68 -2.58
N LEU A 211 -1.14 15.43 -3.87
CA LEU A 211 -0.28 14.65 -4.77
C LEU A 211 1.07 15.34 -5.05
N ASN A 212 1.39 16.41 -4.37
CA ASN A 212 2.61 17.16 -4.57
C ASN A 212 3.81 16.30 -4.18
N ILE A 213 4.54 15.87 -5.17
CA ILE A 213 5.46 14.72 -5.24
C ILE A 213 6.76 14.95 -4.43
N SER A 214 7.03 16.13 -3.90
CA SER A 214 8.22 16.34 -3.08
C SER A 214 8.04 15.69 -1.72
N ARG A 215 8.74 14.58 -1.51
CA ARG A 215 8.75 13.77 -0.27
C ARG A 215 9.06 14.59 0.99
N GLU A 216 9.71 15.74 0.85
CA GLU A 216 10.07 16.67 1.93
C GLU A 216 8.86 17.43 2.51
N MET A 217 7.83 17.71 1.71
CA MET A 217 6.64 18.44 2.17
C MET A 217 5.70 17.58 3.03
N LEU A 218 5.71 16.25 2.88
CA LEU A 218 4.85 15.36 3.67
C LEU A 218 5.21 15.34 5.16
N GLN A 219 6.48 15.56 5.53
CA GLN A 219 6.94 15.53 6.93
C GLN A 219 6.35 16.66 7.79
N HIS A 220 5.88 17.74 7.16
CA HIS A 220 5.26 18.88 7.83
C HIS A 220 3.75 18.95 7.65
N ASP A 221 3.15 17.99 6.98
CA ASP A 221 1.72 17.97 6.71
C ASP A 221 0.94 17.77 8.03
N ARG A 222 0.11 18.77 8.35
CA ARG A 222 -0.77 18.74 9.52
C ARG A 222 -1.79 17.58 9.43
N GLN A 223 -2.28 17.30 8.24
CA GLN A 223 -3.25 16.23 8.01
C GLN A 223 -2.63 14.85 8.29
N LEU A 224 -1.39 14.63 7.85
CA LEU A 224 -0.68 13.40 8.13
C LEU A 224 -0.55 13.12 9.64
N LYS A 225 -0.28 14.15 10.44
CA LYS A 225 -0.22 14.05 11.92
C LYS A 225 -1.57 13.72 12.54
N VAL A 226 -2.66 14.27 12.01
CA VAL A 226 -4.03 13.96 12.46
C VAL A 226 -4.37 12.52 12.15
N ILE A 227 -4.07 12.06 10.92
CA ILE A 227 -4.26 10.67 10.49
C ILE A 227 -3.45 9.72 11.39
N ALA A 228 -2.17 9.99 11.63
CA ALA A 228 -1.29 9.17 12.47
C ALA A 228 -1.86 8.97 13.88
N LYS A 229 -2.34 10.04 14.53
CA LYS A 229 -2.98 9.95 15.86
C LYS A 229 -4.26 9.12 15.85
N SER A 230 -5.05 9.23 14.79
CA SER A 230 -6.28 8.44 14.64
C SER A 230 -5.98 6.96 14.43
N ILE A 231 -4.95 6.65 13.64
CA ILE A 231 -4.45 5.28 13.42
C ILE A 231 -3.92 4.67 14.71
N GLU A 232 -3.06 5.40 15.45
CA GLU A 232 -2.55 4.97 16.77
C GLU A 232 -3.70 4.58 17.70
N LYS A 233 -4.71 5.46 17.83
CA LYS A 233 -5.91 5.21 18.65
C LYS A 233 -6.67 3.96 18.20
N THR A 234 -6.83 3.77 16.91
CA THR A 234 -7.54 2.62 16.34
C THR A 234 -6.81 1.31 16.65
N ILE A 235 -5.49 1.27 16.43
CA ILE A 235 -4.68 0.07 16.71
C ILE A 235 -4.73 -0.29 18.19
N LEU A 236 -4.55 0.69 19.08
CA LEU A 236 -4.63 0.47 20.53
C LEU A 236 -6.03 -0.02 20.94
N ALA A 237 -7.09 0.50 20.34
CA ALA A 237 -8.46 0.03 20.60
C ALA A 237 -8.67 -1.43 20.14
N GLU A 238 -8.13 -1.82 18.99
CA GLU A 238 -8.20 -3.20 18.50
C GLU A 238 -7.39 -4.16 19.39
N LEU A 239 -6.22 -3.74 19.88
CA LEU A 239 -5.43 -4.52 20.86
C LEU A 239 -6.20 -4.67 22.18
N LYS A 240 -6.80 -3.60 22.72
CA LYS A 240 -7.63 -3.65 23.92
C LYS A 240 -8.85 -4.56 23.74
N LYS A 241 -9.47 -4.50 22.55
CA LYS A 241 -10.59 -5.38 22.22
C LYS A 241 -10.15 -6.84 22.18
N MET A 242 -9.02 -7.15 21.54
CA MET A 242 -8.47 -8.51 21.47
C MET A 242 -8.12 -9.03 22.88
N LEU A 243 -7.49 -8.23 23.71
CA LEU A 243 -7.18 -8.59 25.12
C LEU A 243 -8.44 -8.99 25.91
N ARG A 244 -9.56 -8.30 25.68
CA ARG A 244 -10.82 -8.53 26.41
C ARG A 244 -11.65 -9.68 25.84
N SER A 245 -11.69 -9.82 24.51
CA SER A 245 -12.61 -10.75 23.83
C SER A 245 -11.95 -12.04 23.35
N ASP A 246 -10.62 -12.08 23.23
CA ASP A 246 -9.86 -13.22 22.71
C ASP A 246 -8.46 -13.25 23.36
N ARG A 247 -8.44 -13.65 24.62
CA ARG A 247 -7.24 -13.65 25.47
C ARG A 247 -6.11 -14.51 24.87
N GLU A 248 -6.44 -15.65 24.30
CA GLU A 248 -5.45 -16.58 23.74
C GLU A 248 -4.72 -15.92 22.57
N LYS A 249 -5.45 -15.32 21.63
CA LYS A 249 -4.85 -14.56 20.52
C LYS A 249 -4.02 -13.37 21.02
N TYR A 250 -4.48 -12.69 22.06
CA TYR A 250 -3.69 -11.60 22.63
C TYR A 250 -2.38 -12.09 23.23
N GLU A 251 -2.36 -13.24 23.89
CA GLU A 251 -1.13 -13.84 24.42
C GLU A 251 -0.19 -14.32 23.29
N GLU A 252 -0.72 -14.82 22.18
CA GLU A 252 0.07 -15.11 20.98
C GLU A 252 0.72 -13.85 20.43
N PHE A 253 -0.06 -12.77 20.25
CA PHE A 253 0.45 -11.46 19.88
C PHE A 253 1.51 -10.96 20.86
N TRP A 254 1.26 -11.09 22.16
CA TRP A 254 2.17 -10.64 23.22
C TRP A 254 3.52 -11.34 23.19
N LYS A 255 3.54 -12.64 22.93
CA LYS A 255 4.79 -13.41 22.79
C LYS A 255 5.67 -12.88 21.65
N VAL A 256 5.07 -12.37 20.59
CA VAL A 256 5.78 -11.89 19.41
C VAL A 256 6.17 -10.41 19.53
N PHE A 257 5.24 -9.54 19.94
CA PHE A 257 5.38 -8.09 19.89
C PHE A 257 5.32 -7.38 21.26
N GLY A 258 5.17 -8.13 22.33
CA GLY A 258 5.05 -7.55 23.68
C GLY A 258 6.27 -6.73 24.11
N LEU A 259 7.47 -7.12 23.66
CA LEU A 259 8.69 -6.35 23.89
C LEU A 259 8.61 -4.96 23.25
N GLN A 260 8.03 -4.87 22.05
CA GLN A 260 7.88 -3.60 21.33
C GLN A 260 6.91 -2.64 22.05
N LEU A 261 5.81 -3.15 22.62
CA LEU A 261 4.93 -2.34 23.46
C LEU A 261 5.61 -1.86 24.75
N LYS A 262 6.40 -2.70 25.40
CA LYS A 262 7.20 -2.30 26.57
C LYS A 262 8.21 -1.21 26.20
N TYR A 263 8.86 -1.35 25.05
CA TYR A 263 9.79 -0.35 24.54
C TYR A 263 9.10 1.01 24.34
N GLY A 264 7.83 1.04 23.92
CA GLY A 264 7.04 2.26 23.77
C GLY A 264 6.84 3.06 25.06
N VAL A 265 6.91 2.41 26.24
CA VAL A 265 6.90 3.10 27.54
C VAL A 265 8.30 3.52 27.96
N TYR A 266 9.30 2.70 27.63
CA TYR A 266 10.69 2.95 28.01
C TYR A 266 11.33 4.10 27.21
N SER A 267 11.13 4.10 25.88
CA SER A 267 11.84 4.99 24.93
C SER A 267 11.47 6.48 25.08
N ASP A 268 10.28 6.78 25.62
CA ASP A 268 9.79 8.15 25.81
C ASP A 268 9.72 8.57 27.29
N PHE A 269 10.43 7.86 28.15
CA PHE A 269 10.46 8.11 29.59
C PHE A 269 9.06 8.07 30.24
N GLY A 270 8.16 7.24 29.71
CA GLY A 270 6.82 7.01 30.23
C GLY A 270 5.76 8.00 29.79
N MET A 271 6.01 8.85 28.81
CA MET A 271 5.00 9.77 28.25
C MET A 271 3.80 9.04 27.65
N ASN A 272 4.02 7.87 27.05
CA ASN A 272 2.97 7.03 26.47
C ASN A 272 2.39 6.00 27.47
N LYS A 273 2.81 6.00 28.74
CA LYS A 273 2.37 4.99 29.72
C LYS A 273 0.85 4.86 29.84
N GLU A 274 0.13 5.96 29.90
CA GLU A 274 -1.33 5.97 30.05
C GLU A 274 -2.07 5.37 28.85
N LYS A 275 -1.46 5.40 27.67
CA LYS A 275 -2.03 4.80 26.45
C LYS A 275 -1.85 3.28 26.42
N ILE A 276 -0.71 2.80 26.94
CA ILE A 276 -0.19 1.45 26.68
C ILE A 276 -0.25 0.54 27.93
N GLN A 277 -0.19 1.08 29.15
CA GLN A 277 -0.06 0.30 30.39
C GLN A 277 -1.07 -0.84 30.53
N ASP A 278 -2.32 -0.61 30.13
CA ASP A 278 -3.41 -1.60 30.20
C ASP A 278 -3.21 -2.79 29.22
N LEU A 279 -2.30 -2.63 28.28
CA LEU A 279 -1.93 -3.64 27.28
C LEU A 279 -0.70 -4.46 27.69
N LEU A 280 0.02 -4.04 28.73
CA LEU A 280 1.24 -4.71 29.15
C LEU A 280 0.93 -5.95 29.98
N MET A 281 1.69 -7.01 29.70
CA MET A 281 1.60 -8.26 30.46
C MET A 281 2.93 -8.62 31.10
N PHE A 282 2.85 -9.27 32.23
CA PHE A 282 3.98 -9.73 33.03
C PHE A 282 3.69 -11.13 33.57
N THR A 283 4.72 -11.95 33.73
CA THR A 283 4.56 -13.25 34.37
C THR A 283 4.43 -13.05 35.86
N SER A 284 3.28 -13.40 36.43
CA SER A 284 3.07 -13.41 37.88
C SER A 284 3.85 -14.56 38.50
N SER A 285 4.69 -14.27 39.50
CA SER A 285 5.40 -15.31 40.25
C SER A 285 4.47 -16.18 41.13
N LYS A 286 3.31 -15.62 41.51
CA LYS A 286 2.28 -16.31 42.31
C LYS A 286 1.45 -17.26 41.42
N GLU A 287 1.02 -16.79 40.25
CA GLU A 287 0.11 -17.54 39.38
C GLU A 287 0.83 -18.33 38.30
N GLN A 288 2.12 -18.09 38.09
CA GLN A 288 2.96 -18.70 37.05
C GLN A 288 2.40 -18.52 35.60
N LYS A 289 1.64 -17.45 35.36
CA LYS A 289 1.02 -17.12 34.09
C LYS A 289 1.15 -15.63 33.77
N LEU A 290 0.87 -15.28 32.52
CA LEU A 290 0.80 -13.89 32.04
C LEU A 290 -0.43 -13.20 32.61
N VAL A 291 -0.23 -12.03 33.22
CA VAL A 291 -1.28 -11.16 33.78
C VAL A 291 -1.06 -9.73 33.33
N THR A 292 -2.13 -8.96 33.20
CA THR A 292 -2.05 -7.50 33.08
C THR A 292 -1.78 -6.85 34.44
N LEU A 293 -1.48 -5.54 34.42
CA LEU A 293 -1.33 -4.80 35.69
C LEU A 293 -2.63 -4.77 36.48
N ASP A 294 -3.78 -4.60 35.81
CA ASP A 294 -5.10 -4.60 36.47
C ASP A 294 -5.42 -5.94 37.11
N GLU A 295 -5.17 -7.05 36.40
CA GLU A 295 -5.35 -8.42 36.91
C GLU A 295 -4.46 -8.66 38.12
N TYR A 296 -3.21 -8.19 38.09
CA TYR A 296 -2.27 -8.33 39.20
C TYR A 296 -2.76 -7.58 40.43
N VAL A 297 -3.20 -6.32 40.28
CA VAL A 297 -3.72 -5.51 41.41
C VAL A 297 -5.02 -6.09 41.95
N THR A 298 -5.91 -6.58 41.13
CA THR A 298 -7.20 -7.17 41.54
C THR A 298 -7.02 -8.52 42.25
N GLY A 299 -5.97 -9.25 41.92
CA GLY A 299 -5.63 -10.55 42.54
C GLY A 299 -4.82 -10.46 43.84
N MET A 300 -4.44 -9.25 44.25
CA MET A 300 -3.80 -8.97 45.54
C MET A 300 -4.82 -8.77 46.65
#